data_fda9ee627524bf81e1a4b208c08e4a76
#
_entry.id   fda9ee627524bf81e1a4b208c08e4a76
#
_cell.length_a   1.000
_cell.length_b   1.000
_cell.length_c   1.000
_cell.angle_alpha   90.00
_cell.angle_beta   90.00
_cell.angle_gamma   90.00
#
_symmetry.space_group_name_H-M   'P 1'
#
loop_
_entity.id
_entity.type
_entity.pdbx_description
1 polymer ?
#
loop_
_entity_poly.entity_id
_entity_poly.type
_entity_poly.pdbx_seq_one_letter_code
_entity_poly.pdbx_strand_id
1 'polypeptide(L)'
;IQALIETPGSLQVLEFGDGLLNLVGVRAIKGGPLIGHEIGDLKKHMPNVDTRVAAIFRKGGAIIPKGTTTVEAGDEVFFIARRKDARKVINEMRTKEDPYKYIVIAGGGKIGSALAEQIEDNHTVKLIEANSEKAKEISERLIDTIVLEGNVSDKSLLHEENIEECDVFVAVTNDDEANVMSCMLAKEMGAHKVIALINNEAYVDLVQDKGIDVAIAPSQITIGTFLSELAGDEVVKVHSLRRGAAEAIETIVKESTNGKEDAIGKELGNIRLPAGATIGAIIRKNKAKIAHDDVKLREHDHVILFLTDKKLLPKVQQIFSPS
;
A
#
# COMPACT_ATOMS: atom_id res chain seq x y z
N ILE A 1 -7.58 -0.67 -3.48
CA ILE A 1 -7.59 -1.71 -4.52
C ILE A 1 -7.16 -1.11 -5.86
N GLN A 2 -7.73 -0.01 -6.33
CA GLN A 2 -7.33 0.68 -7.56
C GLN A 2 -5.82 0.95 -7.60
N ALA A 3 -5.26 1.52 -6.53
CA ALA A 3 -3.82 1.80 -6.45
C ALA A 3 -2.95 0.54 -6.60
N LEU A 4 -3.43 -0.63 -6.11
CA LEU A 4 -2.76 -1.93 -6.29
C LEU A 4 -2.83 -2.45 -7.73
N ILE A 5 -3.91 -2.14 -8.45
CA ILE A 5 -4.08 -2.46 -9.87
C ILE A 5 -3.17 -1.56 -10.72
N GLU A 6 -3.15 -0.26 -10.44
CA GLU A 6 -2.30 0.73 -11.14
C GLU A 6 -0.79 0.57 -10.86
N THR A 7 -0.44 -0.19 -9.81
CA THR A 7 0.95 -0.39 -9.38
C THR A 7 1.30 -1.89 -9.35
N PRO A 8 1.53 -2.51 -10.53
CA PRO A 8 1.88 -3.93 -10.63
C PRO A 8 3.04 -4.32 -9.73
N GLY A 9 2.93 -5.50 -9.10
CA GLY A 9 3.96 -6.02 -8.19
C GLY A 9 3.90 -5.48 -6.76
N SER A 10 3.07 -4.48 -6.46
CA SER A 10 2.88 -3.96 -5.10
C SER A 10 2.03 -4.90 -4.23
N LEU A 11 2.32 -4.89 -2.92
CA LEU A 11 1.51 -5.52 -1.87
C LEU A 11 0.63 -4.50 -1.14
N GLN A 12 1.09 -3.27 -1.05
CA GLN A 12 0.40 -2.15 -0.42
C GLN A 12 0.83 -0.86 -1.10
N VAL A 13 -0.11 0.04 -1.34
CA VAL A 13 0.15 1.38 -1.89
C VAL A 13 -0.62 2.39 -1.05
N LEU A 14 0.08 3.36 -0.47
CA LEU A 14 -0.50 4.42 0.34
C LEU A 14 -0.06 5.77 -0.20
N GLU A 15 -1.00 6.69 -0.31
CA GLU A 15 -0.75 8.03 -0.85
C GLU A 15 -0.60 9.06 0.27
N PHE A 16 0.43 9.90 0.15
CA PHE A 16 0.70 11.04 1.02
C PHE A 16 0.76 12.33 0.24
N GLY A 17 0.36 13.43 0.91
CA GLY A 17 0.39 14.76 0.30
C GLY A 17 -0.44 14.84 -0.97
N ASP A 18 -1.68 14.35 -0.92
CA ASP A 18 -2.62 14.36 -2.05
C ASP A 18 -2.05 13.76 -3.34
N GLY A 19 -1.38 12.59 -3.19
CA GLY A 19 -0.83 11.83 -4.30
C GLY A 19 0.57 12.26 -4.79
N LEU A 20 1.25 13.18 -4.10
CA LEU A 20 2.62 13.58 -4.43
C LEU A 20 3.64 12.47 -4.19
N LEU A 21 3.41 11.67 -3.14
CA LEU A 21 4.27 10.59 -2.70
C LEU A 21 3.46 9.31 -2.53
N ASN A 22 4.06 8.22 -2.94
CA ASN A 22 3.56 6.87 -2.65
C ASN A 22 4.53 6.17 -1.70
N LEU A 23 3.98 5.61 -0.64
CA LEU A 23 4.61 4.56 0.12
C LEU A 23 4.15 3.24 -0.47
N VAL A 24 5.09 2.42 -0.89
CA VAL A 24 4.80 1.16 -1.56
C VAL A 24 5.46 0.01 -0.82
N GLY A 25 4.67 -0.99 -0.48
CA GLY A 25 5.15 -2.29 -0.02
C GLY A 25 5.32 -3.24 -1.20
N VAL A 26 6.46 -3.87 -1.32
CA VAL A 26 6.77 -4.83 -2.39
C VAL A 26 7.48 -6.05 -1.82
N ARG A 27 7.19 -7.24 -2.34
CA ARG A 27 7.96 -8.44 -2.03
C ARG A 27 9.18 -8.53 -2.93
N ALA A 28 10.35 -8.60 -2.31
CA ALA A 28 11.61 -8.84 -2.98
C ALA A 28 11.65 -10.28 -3.53
N ILE A 29 11.79 -10.44 -4.84
CA ILE A 29 11.77 -11.74 -5.51
C ILE A 29 13.11 -11.99 -6.19
N LYS A 30 13.58 -13.23 -6.15
CA LYS A 30 14.81 -13.64 -6.86
C LYS A 30 14.76 -13.19 -8.32
N GLY A 31 15.81 -12.51 -8.76
CA GLY A 31 15.90 -11.92 -10.11
C GLY A 31 15.72 -10.39 -10.13
N GLY A 32 15.28 -9.78 -9.02
CA GLY A 32 15.30 -8.32 -8.86
C GLY A 32 16.75 -7.82 -8.75
N PRO A 33 17.10 -6.71 -9.45
CA PRO A 33 18.48 -6.19 -9.48
C PRO A 33 19.11 -5.91 -8.12
N LEU A 34 18.32 -5.47 -7.15
CA LEU A 34 18.80 -5.13 -5.78
C LEU A 34 18.92 -6.35 -4.86
N ILE A 35 18.43 -7.52 -5.27
CA ILE A 35 18.46 -8.71 -4.40
C ILE A 35 19.90 -9.18 -4.19
N GLY A 36 20.29 -9.29 -2.91
CA GLY A 36 21.66 -9.60 -2.51
C GLY A 36 22.60 -8.39 -2.44
N HIS A 37 22.11 -7.19 -2.76
CA HIS A 37 22.85 -5.93 -2.68
C HIS A 37 22.40 -5.06 -1.52
N GLU A 38 23.22 -4.09 -1.15
CA GLU A 38 22.91 -3.14 -0.10
C GLU A 38 21.92 -2.08 -0.61
N ILE A 39 21.04 -1.57 0.29
CA ILE A 39 20.10 -0.49 -0.03
C ILE A 39 20.83 0.75 -0.58
N GLY A 40 22.04 1.02 -0.10
CA GLY A 40 22.88 2.12 -0.59
C GLY A 40 23.17 2.05 -2.08
N ASP A 41 23.12 0.88 -2.70
CA ASP A 41 23.34 0.67 -4.13
C ASP A 41 22.16 1.14 -4.99
N LEU A 42 20.97 1.34 -4.43
CA LEU A 42 19.81 1.92 -5.16
C LEU A 42 20.17 3.18 -5.93
N LYS A 43 20.99 4.05 -5.33
CA LYS A 43 21.41 5.30 -5.97
C LYS A 43 22.34 5.06 -7.19
N LYS A 44 23.08 3.94 -7.20
CA LYS A 44 23.91 3.55 -8.35
C LYS A 44 23.06 2.98 -9.48
N HIS A 45 22.04 2.17 -9.15
CA HIS A 45 21.12 1.58 -10.13
C HIS A 45 20.17 2.62 -10.72
N MET A 46 19.69 3.55 -9.87
CA MET A 46 18.69 4.55 -10.23
C MET A 46 19.15 5.98 -9.85
N PRO A 47 20.18 6.56 -10.51
CA PRO A 47 20.75 7.85 -10.12
C PRO A 47 19.79 9.02 -10.21
N ASN A 48 18.72 8.91 -11.04
CA ASN A 48 17.72 9.94 -11.25
C ASN A 48 16.41 9.72 -10.47
N VAL A 49 16.36 8.69 -9.63
CA VAL A 49 15.20 8.39 -8.78
C VAL A 49 15.53 8.72 -7.34
N ASP A 50 14.75 9.60 -6.77
CA ASP A 50 14.85 9.93 -5.35
C ASP A 50 13.87 9.06 -4.56
N THR A 51 14.40 8.17 -3.72
CA THR A 51 13.62 7.21 -2.93
C THR A 51 14.32 6.90 -1.63
N ARG A 52 13.55 6.44 -0.63
CA ARG A 52 14.06 5.95 0.64
C ARG A 52 13.33 4.68 1.03
N VAL A 53 14.09 3.65 1.39
CA VAL A 53 13.53 2.45 2.04
C VAL A 53 13.20 2.80 3.47
N ALA A 54 11.95 2.60 3.83
CA ALA A 54 11.40 3.03 5.11
C ALA A 54 11.39 1.91 6.14
N ALA A 55 11.04 0.70 5.72
CA ALA A 55 11.02 -0.50 6.55
C ALA A 55 11.27 -1.74 5.69
N ILE A 56 11.83 -2.78 6.30
CA ILE A 56 11.92 -4.12 5.73
C ILE A 56 11.32 -5.08 6.74
N PHE A 57 10.48 -5.99 6.27
CA PHE A 57 10.00 -7.10 7.08
C PHE A 57 10.62 -8.39 6.56
N ARG A 58 11.34 -9.10 7.43
CA ARG A 58 12.01 -10.37 7.15
C ARG A 58 11.57 -11.41 8.15
N LYS A 59 11.01 -12.53 7.68
CA LYS A 59 10.51 -13.61 8.55
C LYS A 59 9.60 -13.12 9.67
N GLY A 60 8.74 -12.13 9.37
CA GLY A 60 7.81 -11.56 10.33
C GLY A 60 8.36 -10.42 11.20
N GLY A 61 9.68 -10.24 11.30
CA GLY A 61 10.30 -9.17 12.06
C GLY A 61 10.52 -7.89 11.27
N ALA A 62 10.29 -6.72 11.90
CA ALA A 62 10.58 -5.42 11.31
C ALA A 62 12.08 -5.07 11.45
N ILE A 63 12.69 -4.60 10.37
CA ILE A 63 14.07 -4.12 10.32
C ILE A 63 14.03 -2.65 9.91
N ILE A 64 14.68 -1.78 10.70
CA ILE A 64 14.95 -0.40 10.30
C ILE A 64 16.15 -0.43 9.35
N PRO A 65 15.94 -0.07 8.07
CA PRO A 65 17.00 -0.19 7.08
C PRO A 65 18.09 0.85 7.29
N LYS A 66 19.33 0.41 7.10
CA LYS A 66 20.52 1.28 6.95
C LYS A 66 21.02 1.16 5.51
N GLY A 67 21.87 2.10 5.08
CA GLY A 67 22.48 2.01 3.75
C GLY A 67 23.20 0.67 3.49
N THR A 68 23.78 0.07 4.52
CA THR A 68 24.47 -1.24 4.51
C THR A 68 23.55 -2.45 4.68
N THR A 69 22.24 -2.24 4.81
CA THR A 69 21.29 -3.36 4.92
C THR A 69 21.14 -4.02 3.56
N THR A 70 21.38 -5.33 3.48
CA THR A 70 21.20 -6.13 2.27
C THR A 70 19.75 -6.54 2.12
N VAL A 71 19.20 -6.43 0.91
CA VAL A 71 17.85 -6.92 0.57
C VAL A 71 17.93 -8.40 0.20
N GLU A 72 17.11 -9.22 0.85
CA GLU A 72 17.05 -10.67 0.60
C GLU A 72 15.74 -11.03 -0.12
N ALA A 73 15.80 -12.11 -0.91
CA ALA A 73 14.58 -12.67 -1.50
C ALA A 73 13.59 -13.09 -0.41
N GLY A 74 12.33 -12.70 -0.55
CA GLY A 74 11.27 -12.91 0.45
C GLY A 74 11.07 -11.74 1.41
N ASP A 75 11.95 -10.73 1.42
CA ASP A 75 11.72 -9.51 2.18
C ASP A 75 10.49 -8.77 1.67
N GLU A 76 9.71 -8.21 2.58
CA GLU A 76 8.72 -7.20 2.26
C GLU A 76 9.34 -5.82 2.51
N VAL A 77 9.63 -5.11 1.42
CA VAL A 77 10.33 -3.83 1.44
C VAL A 77 9.31 -2.70 1.26
N PHE A 78 9.27 -1.79 2.22
CA PHE A 78 8.48 -0.57 2.14
C PHE A 78 9.38 0.60 1.80
N PHE A 79 9.07 1.28 0.71
CA PHE A 79 9.82 2.44 0.25
C PHE A 79 8.88 3.61 -0.05
N ILE A 80 9.41 4.82 0.10
CA ILE A 80 8.72 6.05 -0.29
C ILE A 80 9.39 6.65 -1.52
N ALA A 81 8.58 7.01 -2.50
CA ALA A 81 9.00 7.64 -3.74
C ALA A 81 7.91 8.55 -4.30
N ARG A 82 8.25 9.41 -5.25
CA ARG A 82 7.22 10.12 -6.02
C ARG A 82 6.38 9.13 -6.81
N ARG A 83 5.09 9.38 -6.95
CA ARG A 83 4.16 8.51 -7.70
C ARG A 83 4.73 8.03 -9.03
N LYS A 84 5.28 8.95 -9.84
CA LYS A 84 5.87 8.64 -11.16
C LYS A 84 7.11 7.73 -11.13
N ASP A 85 7.79 7.63 -9.99
CA ASP A 85 9.04 6.87 -9.84
C ASP A 85 8.82 5.54 -9.11
N ALA A 86 7.67 5.33 -8.47
CA ALA A 86 7.37 4.12 -7.67
C ALA A 86 7.61 2.82 -8.46
N ARG A 87 7.14 2.76 -9.71
CA ARG A 87 7.31 1.58 -10.57
C ARG A 87 8.77 1.24 -10.86
N LYS A 88 9.65 2.24 -10.96
CA LYS A 88 11.09 2.01 -11.16
C LYS A 88 11.71 1.33 -9.95
N VAL A 89 11.31 1.77 -8.74
CA VAL A 89 11.80 1.18 -7.48
C VAL A 89 11.30 -0.25 -7.30
N ILE A 90 10.03 -0.52 -7.66
CA ILE A 90 9.48 -1.88 -7.64
C ILE A 90 10.32 -2.83 -8.52
N ASN A 91 10.70 -2.38 -9.71
CA ASN A 91 11.49 -3.17 -10.65
C ASN A 91 12.91 -3.49 -10.17
N GLU A 92 13.44 -2.76 -9.18
CA GLU A 92 14.71 -3.12 -8.51
C GLU A 92 14.53 -4.29 -7.53
N MET A 93 13.34 -4.47 -6.99
CA MET A 93 13.04 -5.51 -5.99
C MET A 93 12.57 -6.82 -6.61
N ARG A 94 12.14 -6.79 -7.88
CA ARG A 94 11.56 -7.95 -8.56
C ARG A 94 11.65 -7.85 -10.07
N THR A 95 11.37 -8.94 -10.77
CA THR A 95 11.23 -8.94 -12.22
C THR A 95 10.14 -7.96 -12.65
N LYS A 96 10.39 -7.21 -13.71
CA LYS A 96 9.44 -6.23 -14.25
C LYS A 96 8.12 -6.92 -14.61
N GLU A 97 7.03 -6.36 -14.14
CA GLU A 97 5.68 -6.75 -14.54
C GLU A 97 5.09 -5.73 -15.52
N ASP A 98 4.31 -6.22 -16.46
CA ASP A 98 3.56 -5.37 -17.38
C ASP A 98 2.36 -4.72 -16.67
N PRO A 99 1.82 -3.61 -17.20
CA PRO A 99 0.56 -3.05 -16.70
C PRO A 99 -0.55 -4.06 -16.78
N TYR A 100 -1.32 -4.18 -15.71
CA TYR A 100 -2.50 -5.02 -15.69
C TYR A 100 -3.55 -4.46 -16.65
N LYS A 101 -4.22 -5.30 -17.40
CA LYS A 101 -5.22 -4.92 -18.41
C LYS A 101 -6.57 -5.59 -18.18
N TYR A 102 -6.55 -6.88 -17.83
CA TYR A 102 -7.74 -7.67 -17.65
C TYR A 102 -8.01 -7.92 -16.15
N ILE A 103 -9.14 -7.38 -15.68
CA ILE A 103 -9.52 -7.40 -14.25
C ILE A 103 -10.85 -8.11 -14.11
N VAL A 104 -10.93 -9.06 -13.18
CA VAL A 104 -12.20 -9.71 -12.82
C VAL A 104 -12.55 -9.34 -11.38
N ILE A 105 -13.76 -8.81 -11.19
CA ILE A 105 -14.27 -8.40 -9.87
C ILE A 105 -15.38 -9.39 -9.47
N ALA A 106 -15.22 -10.05 -8.36
CA ALA A 106 -16.18 -10.95 -7.74
C ALA A 106 -16.96 -10.23 -6.64
N GLY A 107 -18.24 -9.95 -6.92
CA GLY A 107 -19.15 -9.22 -6.03
C GLY A 107 -19.49 -7.81 -6.52
N GLY A 108 -20.74 -7.61 -6.91
CA GLY A 108 -21.29 -6.33 -7.38
C GLY A 108 -21.82 -5.41 -6.25
N GLY A 109 -21.32 -5.59 -5.01
CA GLY A 109 -21.65 -4.71 -3.88
C GLY A 109 -21.12 -3.29 -4.08
N LYS A 110 -21.28 -2.45 -3.05
CA LYS A 110 -20.83 -1.04 -3.08
C LYS A 110 -19.35 -0.91 -3.46
N ILE A 111 -18.50 -1.80 -2.96
CA ILE A 111 -17.06 -1.77 -3.22
C ILE A 111 -16.77 -2.22 -4.66
N GLY A 112 -17.31 -3.37 -5.09
CA GLY A 112 -17.02 -3.91 -6.41
C GLY A 112 -17.54 -3.03 -7.54
N SER A 113 -18.76 -2.51 -7.42
CA SER A 113 -19.31 -1.62 -8.45
C SER A 113 -18.61 -0.25 -8.49
N ALA A 114 -18.21 0.31 -7.33
CA ALA A 114 -17.43 1.54 -7.31
C ALA A 114 -16.01 1.33 -7.87
N LEU A 115 -15.40 0.17 -7.62
CA LEU A 115 -14.10 -0.17 -8.21
C LEU A 115 -14.21 -0.28 -9.73
N ALA A 116 -15.22 -1.01 -10.24
CA ALA A 116 -15.44 -1.18 -11.66
C ALA A 116 -15.56 0.19 -12.35
N GLU A 117 -16.42 1.07 -11.84
CA GLU A 117 -16.63 2.43 -12.35
C GLU A 117 -15.34 3.27 -12.40
N GLN A 118 -14.43 3.09 -11.42
CA GLN A 118 -13.17 3.84 -11.37
C GLN A 118 -12.10 3.34 -12.34
N ILE A 119 -12.19 2.07 -12.78
CA ILE A 119 -11.11 1.47 -13.58
C ILE A 119 -11.54 1.11 -15.01
N GLU A 120 -12.84 1.10 -15.33
CA GLU A 120 -13.36 0.63 -16.62
C GLU A 120 -12.83 1.42 -17.82
N ASP A 121 -12.56 2.71 -17.68
CA ASP A 121 -11.98 3.54 -18.74
C ASP A 121 -10.59 3.09 -19.22
N ASN A 122 -9.83 2.40 -18.34
CA ASN A 122 -8.42 2.08 -18.59
C ASN A 122 -8.13 0.58 -18.61
N HIS A 123 -9.11 -0.26 -18.25
CA HIS A 123 -8.94 -1.71 -18.10
C HIS A 123 -10.13 -2.44 -18.72
N THR A 124 -9.90 -3.65 -19.20
CA THR A 124 -10.98 -4.59 -19.52
C THR A 124 -11.50 -5.17 -18.21
N VAL A 125 -12.72 -4.81 -17.83
CA VAL A 125 -13.31 -5.20 -16.54
C VAL A 125 -14.47 -6.14 -16.76
N LYS A 126 -14.47 -7.27 -16.02
CA LYS A 126 -15.64 -8.13 -15.84
C LYS A 126 -16.05 -8.14 -14.38
N LEU A 127 -17.34 -8.04 -14.11
CA LEU A 127 -17.89 -8.06 -12.76
C LEU A 127 -18.89 -9.20 -12.64
N ILE A 128 -18.68 -10.10 -11.68
CA ILE A 128 -19.57 -11.26 -11.43
C ILE A 128 -20.43 -10.95 -10.20
N GLU A 129 -21.76 -11.02 -10.36
CA GLU A 129 -22.75 -10.83 -9.28
C GLU A 129 -23.75 -11.98 -9.30
N ALA A 130 -23.98 -12.58 -8.13
CA ALA A 130 -24.88 -13.74 -8.01
C ALA A 130 -26.36 -13.37 -8.03
N ASN A 131 -26.71 -12.15 -7.63
CA ASN A 131 -28.09 -11.68 -7.62
C ASN A 131 -28.45 -11.07 -8.98
N SER A 132 -29.41 -11.67 -9.69
CA SER A 132 -29.83 -11.28 -11.05
C SER A 132 -30.35 -9.83 -11.12
N GLU A 133 -31.20 -9.41 -10.18
CA GLU A 133 -31.76 -8.04 -10.18
C GLU A 133 -30.63 -7.00 -10.00
N LYS A 134 -29.70 -7.30 -9.10
CA LYS A 134 -28.54 -6.44 -8.83
C LYS A 134 -27.55 -6.42 -9.99
N ALA A 135 -27.30 -7.57 -10.62
CA ALA A 135 -26.46 -7.64 -11.83
C ALA A 135 -27.03 -6.75 -12.94
N LYS A 136 -28.36 -6.80 -13.14
CA LYS A 136 -29.05 -5.93 -14.09
C LYS A 136 -28.92 -4.45 -13.74
N GLU A 137 -29.18 -4.06 -12.48
CA GLU A 137 -29.02 -2.67 -12.01
C GLU A 137 -27.61 -2.14 -12.27
N ILE A 138 -26.59 -2.96 -11.97
CA ILE A 138 -25.18 -2.60 -12.17
C ILE A 138 -24.86 -2.46 -13.65
N SER A 139 -25.36 -3.38 -14.50
CA SER A 139 -25.13 -3.34 -15.97
C SER A 139 -25.74 -2.11 -16.64
N GLU A 140 -26.82 -1.55 -16.08
CA GLU A 140 -27.42 -0.32 -16.57
C GLU A 140 -26.61 0.95 -16.20
N ARG A 141 -25.74 0.85 -15.20
CA ARG A 141 -24.94 1.97 -14.67
C ARG A 141 -23.51 2.00 -15.21
N LEU A 142 -22.88 0.85 -15.36
CA LEU A 142 -21.51 0.74 -15.88
C LEU A 142 -21.52 0.80 -17.40
N ILE A 143 -20.49 1.42 -17.99
CA ILE A 143 -20.44 1.72 -19.42
C ILE A 143 -19.59 0.67 -20.17
N ASP A 144 -18.37 0.43 -19.71
CA ASP A 144 -17.39 -0.44 -20.37
C ASP A 144 -17.14 -1.76 -19.61
N THR A 145 -17.77 -1.93 -18.45
CA THR A 145 -17.67 -3.17 -17.66
C THR A 145 -18.70 -4.22 -18.13
N ILE A 146 -18.23 -5.43 -18.39
CA ILE A 146 -19.09 -6.58 -18.64
C ILE A 146 -19.59 -7.13 -17.32
N VAL A 147 -20.90 -7.08 -17.07
CA VAL A 147 -21.54 -7.63 -15.88
C VAL A 147 -22.08 -9.01 -16.16
N LEU A 148 -21.65 -9.99 -15.37
CA LEU A 148 -22.02 -11.41 -15.48
C LEU A 148 -22.87 -11.82 -14.28
N GLU A 149 -24.02 -12.43 -14.56
CA GLU A 149 -24.82 -13.09 -13.52
C GLU A 149 -24.24 -14.46 -13.24
N GLY A 150 -23.80 -14.72 -11.99
CA GLY A 150 -23.27 -16.03 -11.63
C GLY A 150 -22.61 -16.10 -10.26
N ASN A 151 -22.26 -17.32 -9.88
CA ASN A 151 -21.56 -17.57 -8.62
C ASN A 151 -20.04 -17.56 -8.86
N VAL A 152 -19.32 -16.74 -8.09
CA VAL A 152 -17.85 -16.61 -8.18
C VAL A 152 -17.08 -17.89 -7.83
N SER A 153 -17.74 -18.89 -7.24
CA SER A 153 -17.18 -20.22 -6.96
C SER A 153 -17.47 -21.23 -8.08
N ASP A 154 -18.15 -20.83 -9.15
CA ASP A 154 -18.42 -21.70 -10.29
C ASP A 154 -17.20 -21.75 -11.22
N LYS A 155 -16.51 -22.90 -11.19
CA LYS A 155 -15.31 -23.13 -12.01
C LYS A 155 -15.60 -23.06 -13.52
N SER A 156 -16.80 -23.46 -13.94
CA SER A 156 -17.17 -23.43 -15.36
C SER A 156 -17.31 -22.00 -15.85
N LEU A 157 -17.99 -21.14 -15.07
CA LEU A 157 -18.10 -19.71 -15.36
C LEU A 157 -16.71 -19.05 -15.43
N LEU A 158 -15.85 -19.31 -14.44
CA LEU A 158 -14.51 -18.73 -14.44
C LEU A 158 -13.67 -19.19 -15.64
N HIS A 159 -13.85 -20.43 -16.10
CA HIS A 159 -13.17 -20.94 -17.30
C HIS A 159 -13.72 -20.32 -18.60
N GLU A 160 -15.03 -20.19 -18.73
CA GLU A 160 -15.66 -19.52 -19.87
C GLU A 160 -15.20 -18.07 -20.01
N GLU A 161 -14.92 -17.42 -18.88
CA GLU A 161 -14.45 -16.04 -18.82
C GLU A 161 -12.92 -15.89 -18.91
N ASN A 162 -12.20 -16.98 -19.24
CA ASN A 162 -10.74 -17.02 -19.41
C ASN A 162 -9.97 -16.48 -18.20
N ILE A 163 -10.28 -17.00 -17.01
CA ILE A 163 -9.64 -16.55 -15.76
C ILE A 163 -8.13 -16.77 -15.76
N GLU A 164 -7.62 -17.71 -16.56
CA GLU A 164 -6.19 -17.98 -16.74
C GLU A 164 -5.42 -16.81 -17.38
N GLU A 165 -6.13 -15.92 -18.10
CA GLU A 165 -5.56 -14.71 -18.69
C GLU A 165 -5.78 -13.48 -17.80
N CYS A 166 -6.44 -13.64 -16.65
CA CYS A 166 -6.76 -12.54 -15.75
C CYS A 166 -5.51 -12.02 -15.06
N ASP A 167 -5.22 -10.72 -15.23
CA ASP A 167 -4.11 -10.06 -14.53
C ASP A 167 -4.41 -9.88 -13.03
N VAL A 168 -5.65 -9.46 -12.69
CA VAL A 168 -6.05 -9.28 -11.29
C VAL A 168 -7.47 -9.78 -11.06
N PHE A 169 -7.62 -10.74 -10.17
CA PHE A 169 -8.92 -11.18 -9.65
C PHE A 169 -9.15 -10.53 -8.28
N VAL A 170 -10.30 -9.85 -8.11
CA VAL A 170 -10.63 -9.10 -6.89
C VAL A 170 -11.93 -9.63 -6.30
N ALA A 171 -11.87 -10.29 -5.14
CA ALA A 171 -13.07 -10.78 -4.44
C ALA A 171 -13.47 -9.79 -3.34
N VAL A 172 -14.66 -9.19 -3.49
CA VAL A 172 -15.19 -8.13 -2.63
C VAL A 172 -16.68 -8.34 -2.30
N THR A 173 -17.07 -9.61 -2.15
CA THR A 173 -18.41 -9.95 -1.64
C THR A 173 -18.52 -9.63 -0.15
N ASN A 174 -19.69 -9.83 0.44
CA ASN A 174 -19.92 -9.69 1.88
C ASN A 174 -19.59 -10.97 2.68
N ASP A 175 -19.10 -12.01 2.03
CA ASP A 175 -18.78 -13.32 2.60
C ASP A 175 -17.27 -13.57 2.49
N ASP A 176 -16.59 -13.58 3.64
CA ASP A 176 -15.14 -13.73 3.71
C ASP A 176 -14.67 -15.09 3.18
N GLU A 177 -15.42 -16.17 3.48
CA GLU A 177 -15.13 -17.52 3.00
C GLU A 177 -15.26 -17.60 1.48
N ALA A 178 -16.30 -17.02 0.91
CA ALA A 178 -16.49 -16.94 -0.54
C ALA A 178 -15.35 -16.13 -1.20
N ASN A 179 -14.93 -15.01 -0.60
CA ASN A 179 -13.83 -14.20 -1.08
C ASN A 179 -12.50 -14.98 -1.07
N VAL A 180 -12.21 -15.70 0.01
CA VAL A 180 -11.00 -16.51 0.13
C VAL A 180 -11.02 -17.65 -0.88
N MET A 181 -12.12 -18.42 -0.93
CA MET A 181 -12.21 -19.60 -1.79
C MET A 181 -12.18 -19.25 -3.28
N SER A 182 -12.88 -18.19 -3.69
CA SER A 182 -12.88 -17.74 -5.10
C SER A 182 -11.50 -17.21 -5.52
N CYS A 183 -10.80 -16.47 -4.64
CA CYS A 183 -9.41 -16.06 -4.89
C CYS A 183 -8.46 -17.25 -5.03
N MET A 184 -8.56 -18.26 -4.16
CA MET A 184 -7.73 -19.46 -4.25
C MET A 184 -8.03 -20.24 -5.52
N LEU A 185 -9.32 -20.37 -5.90
CA LEU A 185 -9.74 -21.01 -7.14
C LEU A 185 -9.20 -20.27 -8.37
N ALA A 186 -9.39 -18.95 -8.43
CA ALA A 186 -8.86 -18.13 -9.52
C ALA A 186 -7.34 -18.25 -9.64
N LYS A 187 -6.62 -18.27 -8.51
CA LYS A 187 -5.17 -18.44 -8.49
C LYS A 187 -4.73 -19.81 -9.01
N GLU A 188 -5.42 -20.87 -8.61
CA GLU A 188 -5.19 -22.24 -9.11
C GLU A 188 -5.46 -22.35 -10.61
N MET A 189 -6.46 -21.63 -11.11
CA MET A 189 -6.80 -21.59 -12.54
C MET A 189 -5.85 -20.70 -13.37
N GLY A 190 -4.94 -19.95 -12.75
CA GLY A 190 -3.90 -19.22 -13.46
C GLY A 190 -3.96 -17.70 -13.34
N ALA A 191 -4.94 -17.12 -12.64
CA ALA A 191 -4.98 -15.67 -12.41
C ALA A 191 -3.64 -15.16 -11.84
N HIS A 192 -3.08 -14.11 -12.45
CA HIS A 192 -1.74 -13.64 -12.12
C HIS A 192 -1.66 -13.10 -10.70
N LYS A 193 -2.61 -12.26 -10.27
CA LYS A 193 -2.72 -11.69 -8.93
C LYS A 193 -4.13 -11.84 -8.39
N VAL A 194 -4.26 -12.17 -7.09
CA VAL A 194 -5.56 -12.26 -6.43
C VAL A 194 -5.60 -11.36 -5.20
N ILE A 195 -6.72 -10.62 -5.05
CA ILE A 195 -6.95 -9.69 -3.94
C ILE A 195 -8.28 -10.06 -3.28
N ALA A 196 -8.24 -10.34 -1.98
CA ALA A 196 -9.44 -10.66 -1.19
C ALA A 196 -9.74 -9.57 -0.18
N LEU A 197 -10.99 -9.14 -0.10
CA LEU A 197 -11.51 -8.35 1.01
C LEU A 197 -11.92 -9.31 2.12
N ILE A 198 -11.41 -9.08 3.34
CA ILE A 198 -11.61 -9.95 4.51
C ILE A 198 -11.95 -9.09 5.72
N ASN A 199 -13.16 -9.26 6.25
CA ASN A 199 -13.62 -8.51 7.42
C ASN A 199 -13.12 -9.10 8.74
N ASN A 200 -12.97 -10.42 8.79
CA ASN A 200 -12.45 -11.13 9.96
C ASN A 200 -10.92 -11.14 9.96
N GLU A 201 -10.31 -10.35 10.83
CA GLU A 201 -8.84 -10.22 10.92
C GLU A 201 -8.13 -11.56 11.18
N ALA A 202 -8.77 -12.52 11.84
CA ALA A 202 -8.19 -13.84 12.08
C ALA A 202 -7.96 -14.62 10.75
N TYR A 203 -8.78 -14.37 9.73
CA TYR A 203 -8.61 -15.00 8.42
C TYR A 203 -7.48 -14.37 7.61
N VAL A 204 -7.24 -13.08 7.78
CA VAL A 204 -6.17 -12.36 7.06
C VAL A 204 -4.82 -13.03 7.29
N ASP A 205 -4.50 -13.36 8.54
CA ASP A 205 -3.23 -14.02 8.89
C ASP A 205 -3.15 -15.48 8.41
N LEU A 206 -4.32 -16.12 8.28
CA LEU A 206 -4.39 -17.52 7.84
C LEU A 206 -4.13 -17.67 6.34
N VAL A 207 -4.61 -16.73 5.52
CA VAL A 207 -4.70 -16.90 4.06
C VAL A 207 -3.59 -16.19 3.28
N GLN A 208 -3.04 -15.11 3.84
CA GLN A 208 -1.96 -14.41 3.17
C GLN A 208 -0.72 -15.31 3.07
N ASP A 209 -0.05 -15.29 1.94
CA ASP A 209 1.06 -16.18 1.58
C ASP A 209 0.67 -17.66 1.38
N LYS A 210 -0.62 -17.99 1.47
CA LYS A 210 -1.15 -19.33 1.23
C LYS A 210 -2.14 -19.38 0.04
N GLY A 211 -1.81 -18.67 -1.03
CA GLY A 211 -2.63 -18.63 -2.24
C GLY A 211 -3.36 -17.30 -2.47
N ILE A 212 -3.31 -16.35 -1.52
CA ILE A 212 -3.82 -14.99 -1.69
C ILE A 212 -2.64 -14.02 -1.69
N ASP A 213 -2.51 -13.23 -2.75
CA ASP A 213 -1.41 -12.28 -2.89
C ASP A 213 -1.60 -11.05 -1.99
N VAL A 214 -2.84 -10.54 -1.89
CA VAL A 214 -3.18 -9.40 -1.04
C VAL A 214 -4.52 -9.63 -0.34
N ALA A 215 -4.51 -9.58 0.99
CA ALA A 215 -5.71 -9.55 1.82
C ALA A 215 -5.93 -8.11 2.35
N ILE A 216 -7.12 -7.55 2.12
CA ILE A 216 -7.51 -6.20 2.55
C ILE A 216 -8.52 -6.32 3.68
N ALA A 217 -8.21 -5.75 4.84
CA ALA A 217 -9.12 -5.65 5.97
C ALA A 217 -9.67 -4.21 6.07
N PRO A 218 -10.96 -3.96 5.79
CA PRO A 218 -11.56 -2.63 5.87
C PRO A 218 -11.45 -1.99 7.26
N SER A 219 -11.50 -2.80 8.33
CA SER A 219 -11.32 -2.36 9.71
C SER A 219 -10.00 -1.61 9.92
N GLN A 220 -8.91 -2.08 9.34
CA GLN A 220 -7.59 -1.45 9.47
C GLN A 220 -7.55 -0.06 8.82
N ILE A 221 -8.24 0.13 7.71
CA ILE A 221 -8.35 1.43 7.03
C ILE A 221 -9.16 2.39 7.88
N THR A 222 -10.30 1.92 8.41
CA THR A 222 -11.18 2.71 9.28
C THR A 222 -10.49 3.13 10.57
N ILE A 223 -9.75 2.22 11.22
CA ILE A 223 -8.96 2.52 12.42
C ILE A 223 -7.94 3.63 12.14
N GLY A 224 -7.24 3.58 11.00
CA GLY A 224 -6.29 4.62 10.61
C GLY A 224 -6.94 6.01 10.50
N THR A 225 -8.15 6.09 9.91
CA THR A 225 -8.93 7.33 9.81
C THR A 225 -9.34 7.85 11.18
N PHE A 226 -9.87 7.00 12.05
CA PHE A 226 -10.22 7.40 13.41
C PHE A 226 -9.02 7.85 14.23
N LEU A 227 -7.88 7.18 14.11
CA LEU A 227 -6.66 7.58 14.81
C LEU A 227 -6.16 8.95 14.35
N SER A 228 -6.27 9.29 13.07
CA SER A 228 -5.91 10.64 12.58
C SER A 228 -6.84 11.71 13.14
N GLU A 229 -8.15 11.46 13.21
CA GLU A 229 -9.13 12.40 13.79
C GLU A 229 -8.92 12.59 15.29
N LEU A 230 -8.65 11.52 16.04
CA LEU A 230 -8.41 11.58 17.49
C LEU A 230 -7.07 12.20 17.88
N ALA A 231 -6.06 12.10 17.01
CA ALA A 231 -4.74 12.65 17.26
C ALA A 231 -4.67 14.19 17.12
N GLY A 232 -5.81 14.82 16.74
CA GLY A 232 -5.95 16.28 16.58
C GLY A 232 -5.36 16.80 15.27
N ASP A 233 -5.44 18.13 15.08
CA ASP A 233 -5.06 18.82 13.83
C ASP A 233 -3.59 18.67 13.41
N GLU A 234 -2.79 17.99 14.21
CA GLU A 234 -1.35 17.82 14.01
C GLU A 234 -1.00 16.55 13.24
N VAL A 235 -1.84 15.51 13.34
CA VAL A 235 -1.69 14.25 12.61
C VAL A 235 -2.69 14.23 11.47
N VAL A 236 -2.18 14.34 10.26
CA VAL A 236 -3.00 14.41 9.04
C VAL A 236 -3.49 13.03 8.62
N LYS A 237 -2.60 12.03 8.68
CA LYS A 237 -2.90 10.65 8.27
C LYS A 237 -2.15 9.64 9.13
N VAL A 238 -2.82 8.53 9.42
CA VAL A 238 -2.22 7.33 10.02
C VAL A 238 -2.59 6.13 9.16
N HIS A 239 -1.60 5.42 8.69
CA HIS A 239 -1.78 4.21 7.90
C HIS A 239 -1.09 3.03 8.55
N SER A 240 -1.82 1.94 8.72
CA SER A 240 -1.26 0.67 9.17
C SER A 240 -0.48 0.01 8.04
N LEU A 241 0.76 -0.40 8.34
CA LEU A 241 1.60 -1.18 7.45
C LEU A 241 1.61 -2.62 7.90
N ARG A 242 1.58 -3.53 6.92
CA ARG A 242 1.65 -4.95 7.18
C ARG A 242 0.78 -5.35 8.37
N ARG A 243 -0.52 -4.97 8.33
CA ARG A 243 -1.54 -5.34 9.33
C ARG A 243 -1.22 -4.90 10.77
N GLY A 244 -0.71 -3.69 10.94
CA GLY A 244 -0.39 -3.14 12.27
C GLY A 244 0.99 -3.52 12.81
N ALA A 245 1.83 -4.18 12.02
CA ALA A 245 3.21 -4.45 12.40
C ALA A 245 4.09 -3.19 12.39
N ALA A 246 3.67 -2.15 11.67
CA ALA A 246 4.26 -0.81 11.67
C ALA A 246 3.21 0.22 11.26
N GLU A 247 3.53 1.51 11.39
CA GLU A 247 2.66 2.60 10.96
C GLU A 247 3.42 3.61 10.11
N ALA A 248 2.73 4.17 9.12
CA ALA A 248 3.16 5.34 8.38
C ALA A 248 2.27 6.52 8.78
N ILE A 249 2.89 7.64 9.16
CA ILE A 249 2.19 8.78 9.75
C ILE A 249 2.59 10.04 9.00
N GLU A 250 1.62 10.89 8.70
CA GLU A 250 1.84 12.26 8.24
C GLU A 250 1.50 13.22 9.38
N THR A 251 2.48 13.99 9.85
CA THR A 251 2.32 15.00 10.89
C THR A 251 2.81 16.37 10.43
N ILE A 252 2.22 17.44 10.98
CA ILE A 252 2.59 18.82 10.66
C ILE A 252 3.59 19.32 11.70
N VAL A 253 4.66 19.96 11.25
CA VAL A 253 5.65 20.61 12.12
C VAL A 253 5.09 21.94 12.61
N LYS A 254 5.01 22.09 13.94
CA LYS A 254 4.58 23.32 14.62
C LYS A 254 5.66 23.83 15.56
N GLU A 255 5.68 25.14 15.78
CA GLU A 255 6.55 25.78 16.75
C GLU A 255 6.20 25.36 18.18
N SER A 256 7.18 25.21 19.03
CA SER A 256 6.99 24.89 20.45
C SER A 256 6.37 26.07 21.20
N THR A 257 5.22 25.88 21.80
CA THR A 257 4.59 26.89 22.64
C THR A 257 5.19 26.99 24.04
N ASN A 258 5.95 25.97 24.47
CA ASN A 258 6.42 25.80 25.85
C ASN A 258 7.96 25.96 26.02
N GLY A 259 8.66 26.51 25.03
CA GLY A 259 10.13 26.70 25.10
C GLY A 259 10.92 25.39 25.09
N LYS A 260 10.31 24.27 24.77
CA LYS A 260 11.01 23.00 24.55
C LYS A 260 11.84 23.07 23.27
N GLU A 261 12.86 22.24 23.20
CA GLU A 261 13.76 22.17 22.06
C GLU A 261 13.01 21.82 20.77
N ASP A 262 12.93 22.80 19.86
CA ASP A 262 12.17 22.71 18.61
C ASP A 262 12.93 21.91 17.54
N ALA A 263 12.21 21.19 16.70
CA ALA A 263 12.77 20.53 15.51
C ALA A 263 12.96 21.51 14.35
N ILE A 264 12.33 22.69 14.40
CA ILE A 264 12.39 23.73 13.35
C ILE A 264 13.82 24.24 13.21
N GLY A 265 14.27 24.39 11.95
CA GLY A 265 15.63 24.84 11.62
C GLY A 265 16.72 23.78 11.74
N LYS A 266 16.47 22.65 12.38
CA LYS A 266 17.41 21.54 12.45
C LYS A 266 17.45 20.75 11.14
N GLU A 267 18.62 20.22 10.80
CA GLU A 267 18.76 19.21 9.75
C GLU A 267 18.22 17.87 10.25
N LEU A 268 17.61 17.08 9.35
CA LEU A 268 17.00 15.81 9.72
C LEU A 268 17.97 14.84 10.40
N GLY A 269 19.24 14.82 9.94
CA GLY A 269 20.29 14.01 10.55
C GLY A 269 20.58 14.35 12.01
N ASN A 270 20.24 15.58 12.45
CA ASN A 270 20.45 16.08 13.81
C ASN A 270 19.22 15.91 14.72
N ILE A 271 18.10 15.41 14.20
CA ILE A 271 16.88 15.16 14.98
C ILE A 271 16.98 13.78 15.64
N ARG A 272 16.92 13.76 16.95
CA ARG A 272 16.95 12.51 17.73
C ARG A 272 15.57 11.87 17.74
N LEU A 273 15.36 10.89 16.84
CA LEU A 273 14.15 10.07 16.84
C LEU A 273 14.27 8.93 17.87
N PRO A 274 13.14 8.48 18.44
CA PRO A 274 13.11 7.25 19.22
C PRO A 274 13.51 6.04 18.36
N ALA A 275 14.15 5.04 18.97
CA ALA A 275 14.45 3.79 18.27
C ALA A 275 13.16 3.17 17.72
N GLY A 276 13.15 2.86 16.44
CA GLY A 276 11.94 2.38 15.75
C GLY A 276 11.20 3.44 14.94
N ALA A 277 11.64 4.69 14.94
CA ALA A 277 11.09 5.75 14.11
C ALA A 277 12.06 6.17 13.00
N THR A 278 11.56 6.46 11.82
CA THR A 278 12.34 6.95 10.67
C THR A 278 11.53 8.00 9.89
N ILE A 279 12.19 9.08 9.47
CA ILE A 279 11.59 10.06 8.57
C ILE A 279 11.79 9.57 7.13
N GLY A 280 10.70 9.43 6.37
CA GLY A 280 10.73 8.99 4.98
C GLY A 280 10.77 10.15 3.98
N ALA A 281 9.96 11.19 4.23
CA ALA A 281 9.84 12.34 3.34
C ALA A 281 9.28 13.56 4.07
N ILE A 282 9.38 14.71 3.38
CA ILE A 282 8.76 15.98 3.77
C ILE A 282 7.95 16.52 2.61
N ILE A 283 6.78 17.08 2.90
CA ILE A 283 5.99 17.84 1.95
C ILE A 283 5.99 19.30 2.39
N ARG A 284 6.42 20.18 1.48
CA ARG A 284 6.54 21.61 1.73
C ARG A 284 5.93 22.39 0.57
N LYS A 285 4.90 23.19 0.83
CA LYS A 285 4.24 24.03 -0.20
C LYS A 285 3.92 23.19 -1.46
N ASN A 286 3.26 22.07 -1.27
CA ASN A 286 2.86 21.13 -2.33
C ASN A 286 4.03 20.54 -3.16
N LYS A 287 5.23 20.46 -2.56
CA LYS A 287 6.41 19.83 -3.16
C LYS A 287 6.96 18.76 -2.24
N ALA A 288 7.04 17.54 -2.75
CA ALA A 288 7.61 16.42 -2.04
C ALA A 288 9.15 16.42 -2.09
N LYS A 289 9.77 16.13 -0.97
CA LYS A 289 11.22 15.90 -0.82
C LYS A 289 11.43 14.61 -0.04
N ILE A 290 12.24 13.72 -0.56
CA ILE A 290 12.69 12.55 0.21
C ILE A 290 13.60 13.02 1.35
N ALA A 291 13.48 12.39 2.51
CA ALA A 291 14.22 12.78 3.70
C ALA A 291 15.69 12.35 3.59
N HIS A 292 16.56 13.32 3.31
CA HIS A 292 18.02 13.19 3.43
C HIS A 292 18.50 13.98 4.66
N ASP A 293 19.65 13.61 5.18
CA ASP A 293 20.15 14.12 6.47
C ASP A 293 20.40 15.64 6.47
N ASP A 294 20.68 16.24 5.31
CA ASP A 294 20.94 17.67 5.08
C ASP A 294 19.67 18.51 4.93
N VAL A 295 18.51 17.91 4.89
CA VAL A 295 17.24 18.63 4.75
C VAL A 295 16.87 19.29 6.07
N LYS A 296 16.71 20.64 6.09
CA LYS A 296 16.27 21.41 7.25
C LYS A 296 14.75 21.46 7.34
N LEU A 297 14.20 21.19 8.53
CA LEU A 297 12.80 21.34 8.84
C LEU A 297 12.39 22.81 8.93
N ARG A 298 11.14 23.06 8.53
CA ARG A 298 10.49 24.35 8.65
C ARG A 298 9.11 24.18 9.26
N GLU A 299 8.61 25.23 9.82
CA GLU A 299 7.22 25.32 10.26
C GLU A 299 6.26 25.01 9.10
N HIS A 300 5.17 24.33 9.40
CA HIS A 300 4.16 23.83 8.45
C HIS A 300 4.69 22.80 7.42
N ASP A 301 5.88 22.23 7.62
CA ASP A 301 6.26 21.06 6.86
C ASP A 301 5.39 19.86 7.29
N HIS A 302 4.90 19.10 6.32
CA HIS A 302 4.32 17.79 6.59
C HIS A 302 5.44 16.76 6.57
N VAL A 303 5.63 16.07 7.68
CA VAL A 303 6.67 15.03 7.82
C VAL A 303 6.01 13.66 7.76
N ILE A 304 6.51 12.81 6.86
CA ILE A 304 6.07 11.42 6.74
C ILE A 304 7.05 10.55 7.50
N LEU A 305 6.53 9.85 8.51
CA LEU A 305 7.27 9.03 9.45
C LEU A 305 6.86 7.58 9.36
N PHE A 306 7.80 6.69 9.68
CA PHE A 306 7.57 5.26 9.86
C PHE A 306 7.86 4.88 11.28
N LEU A 307 6.95 4.16 11.90
CA LEU A 307 7.05 3.67 13.26
C LEU A 307 6.91 2.15 13.27
N THR A 308 7.87 1.46 13.86
CA THR A 308 7.79 -0.01 14.06
C THR A 308 6.94 -0.41 15.25
N ASP A 309 6.45 0.55 16.04
CA ASP A 309 5.52 0.34 17.15
C ASP A 309 4.65 1.60 17.30
N LYS A 310 3.33 1.44 17.29
CA LYS A 310 2.36 2.53 17.50
C LYS A 310 2.53 3.28 18.82
N LYS A 311 3.13 2.64 19.83
CA LYS A 311 3.46 3.29 21.13
C LYS A 311 4.48 4.42 21.01
N LEU A 312 5.16 4.52 19.86
CA LEU A 312 6.10 5.61 19.58
C LEU A 312 5.41 6.90 19.14
N LEU A 313 4.14 6.84 18.72
CA LEU A 313 3.39 8.00 18.21
C LEU A 313 3.42 9.21 19.17
N PRO A 314 3.10 9.10 20.47
CA PRO A 314 3.13 10.26 21.36
C PRO A 314 4.51 10.90 21.49
N LYS A 315 5.57 10.08 21.46
CA LYS A 315 6.96 10.57 21.53
C LYS A 315 7.37 11.33 20.28
N VAL A 316 6.92 10.86 19.13
CA VAL A 316 7.19 11.49 17.84
C VAL A 316 6.39 12.80 17.70
N GLN A 317 5.13 12.82 18.13
CA GLN A 317 4.34 14.04 18.16
C GLN A 317 5.01 15.14 19.00
N GLN A 318 5.54 14.81 20.18
CA GLN A 318 6.27 15.78 21.02
C GLN A 318 7.51 16.39 20.34
N ILE A 319 8.08 15.73 19.32
CA ILE A 319 9.25 16.25 18.59
C ILE A 319 8.84 17.24 17.51
N PHE A 320 7.73 16.96 16.79
CA PHE A 320 7.32 17.76 15.63
C PHE A 320 6.20 18.75 15.91
N SER A 321 5.42 18.51 16.96
CA SER A 321 4.31 19.36 17.40
C SER A 321 4.28 19.38 18.92
N PRO A 322 5.24 20.02 19.59
CA PRO A 322 5.28 20.09 21.02
C PRO A 322 4.17 21.00 21.55
N SER A 323 3.16 20.40 22.18
CA SER A 323 2.07 21.09 22.91
C SER A 323 2.54 21.61 24.27
#